data_54f392553e4174d37db752e831fbdddc
#
_entry.id   54f392553e4174d37db752e831fbdddc
#
_cell.length_a   1.000
_cell.length_b   1.000
_cell.length_c   1.000
_cell.angle_alpha   90.00
_cell.angle_beta   90.00
_cell.angle_gamma   90.00
#
_symmetry.space_group_name_H-M   'P 1'
#
loop_
_entity.id
_entity.type
_entity.pdbx_description
1 polymer ?
#
loop_
_entity_poly.entity_id
_entity_poly.type
_entity_poly.pdbx_seq_one_letter_code
_entity_poly.pdbx_strand_id
1 'polypeptide(L)'
;GGPKEDASGGFKYGGWVAPYGDEVYGKIVKEELKPAEYLLGRKTFEIWEPYWPLHADFWPGINNGTKYVFSKTRKESDWNNTVFIKSPADIRKLKRSKGSDLHVWGSGKLVQLLLKNDLVDEFRLKIHPLILGKGKKLFENGAIPASFTLTKSTVSTTGVIIAYYKRAGKMKP
;
A
#
# COMPACT_ATOMS: atom_id res chain seq x y z
N GLY A 1 -6.73 -1.82 -7.90
CA GLY A 1 -7.54 -0.96 -8.73
C GLY A 1 -6.95 -0.66 -10.11
N GLY A 2 -5.72 -1.09 -10.40
CA GLY A 2 -5.08 -0.84 -11.71
C GLY A 2 -5.64 -1.71 -12.85
N PRO A 3 -5.42 -1.33 -14.12
CA PRO A 3 -5.97 -2.03 -15.28
C PRO A 3 -5.52 -3.50 -15.39
N LYS A 4 -4.31 -3.81 -14.95
CA LYS A 4 -3.72 -5.16 -14.91
C LYS A 4 -3.68 -5.74 -13.49
N GLU A 5 -4.70 -5.42 -12.69
CA GLU A 5 -4.81 -5.92 -11.33
C GLU A 5 -4.86 -7.44 -11.27
N ASP A 6 -4.40 -7.98 -10.14
CA ASP A 6 -4.42 -9.41 -9.84
C ASP A 6 -5.85 -9.99 -9.95
N ALA A 7 -6.11 -10.77 -11.00
CA ALA A 7 -7.37 -11.44 -11.26
C ALA A 7 -7.56 -12.73 -10.44
N SER A 8 -6.70 -13.02 -9.46
CA SER A 8 -6.82 -14.22 -8.61
C SER A 8 -8.18 -14.26 -7.89
N GLY A 9 -8.71 -15.47 -7.71
CA GLY A 9 -10.04 -15.65 -7.11
C GLY A 9 -11.21 -15.27 -8.02
N GLY A 10 -10.98 -15.14 -9.33
CA GLY A 10 -12.02 -14.84 -10.32
C GLY A 10 -12.48 -13.36 -10.29
N PHE A 11 -11.65 -12.46 -9.80
CA PHE A 11 -11.91 -11.02 -9.87
C PHE A 11 -11.82 -10.51 -11.31
N LYS A 12 -12.89 -9.86 -11.81
CA LYS A 12 -13.03 -9.46 -13.21
C LYS A 12 -13.07 -7.93 -13.43
N TYR A 13 -12.93 -7.14 -12.36
CA TYR A 13 -13.15 -5.71 -12.41
C TYR A 13 -11.84 -4.90 -12.36
N GLY A 14 -10.78 -5.35 -13.05
CA GLY A 14 -9.53 -4.59 -13.15
C GLY A 14 -9.78 -3.17 -13.67
N GLY A 15 -9.07 -2.17 -13.14
CA GLY A 15 -9.25 -0.77 -13.54
C GLY A 15 -10.46 -0.05 -12.93
N TRP A 16 -11.18 -0.66 -12.00
CA TRP A 16 -12.39 -0.13 -11.37
C TRP A 16 -12.21 1.24 -10.68
N VAL A 17 -10.99 1.64 -10.36
CA VAL A 17 -10.67 2.95 -9.76
C VAL A 17 -10.76 4.08 -10.79
N ALA A 18 -10.51 3.82 -12.07
CA ALA A 18 -10.36 4.85 -13.10
C ALA A 18 -11.54 5.84 -13.22
N PRO A 19 -12.80 5.41 -13.15
CA PRO A 19 -13.94 6.32 -13.23
C PRO A 19 -14.09 7.29 -12.04
N TYR A 20 -13.35 7.04 -10.95
CA TYR A 20 -13.44 7.81 -9.72
C TYR A 20 -12.33 8.87 -9.56
N GLY A 21 -11.46 9.00 -10.56
CA GLY A 21 -10.45 10.05 -10.59
C GLY A 21 -11.07 11.42 -10.80
N ASP A 22 -10.70 12.40 -9.97
CA ASP A 22 -11.02 13.81 -10.12
C ASP A 22 -9.83 14.67 -9.66
N GLU A 23 -9.97 15.99 -9.70
CA GLU A 23 -8.90 16.91 -9.30
C GLU A 23 -8.52 16.74 -7.82
N VAL A 24 -9.51 16.57 -6.93
CA VAL A 24 -9.28 16.37 -5.49
C VAL A 24 -8.53 15.08 -5.23
N TYR A 25 -8.99 13.99 -5.84
CA TYR A 25 -8.34 12.68 -5.75
C TYR A 25 -6.92 12.72 -6.32
N GLY A 26 -6.74 13.32 -7.51
CA GLY A 26 -5.45 13.45 -8.18
C GLY A 26 -4.44 14.27 -7.37
N LYS A 27 -4.86 15.37 -6.74
CA LYS A 27 -4.01 16.17 -5.85
C LYS A 27 -3.53 15.37 -4.64
N ILE A 28 -4.39 14.58 -4.01
CA ILE A 28 -4.03 13.76 -2.87
C ILE A 28 -3.08 12.63 -3.29
N VAL A 29 -3.36 11.96 -4.41
CA VAL A 29 -2.45 10.93 -4.94
C VAL A 29 -1.08 11.52 -5.24
N LYS A 30 -0.99 12.70 -5.86
CA LYS A 30 0.28 13.38 -6.14
C LYS A 30 1.08 13.69 -4.87
N GLU A 31 0.41 14.07 -3.78
CA GLU A 31 1.05 14.25 -2.47
C GLU A 31 1.60 12.93 -1.90
N GLU A 32 0.87 11.83 -2.08
CA GLU A 32 1.28 10.50 -1.61
C GLU A 32 2.41 9.88 -2.45
N LEU A 33 2.58 10.33 -3.70
CA LEU A 33 3.66 9.89 -4.59
C LEU A 33 4.99 10.64 -4.38
N LYS A 34 5.08 11.54 -3.40
CA LYS A 34 6.33 12.18 -3.02
C LYS A 34 7.39 11.13 -2.66
N PRO A 35 8.69 11.47 -2.79
CA PRO A 35 9.77 10.54 -2.47
C PRO A 35 9.61 9.91 -1.09
N ALA A 36 9.72 8.60 -1.03
CA ALA A 36 9.56 7.78 0.16
C ALA A 36 10.37 6.49 0.01
N GLU A 37 10.41 5.67 1.05
CA GLU A 37 10.82 4.27 0.97
C GLU A 37 9.59 3.38 0.84
N TYR A 38 9.72 2.26 0.17
CA TYR A 38 8.57 1.41 -0.15
C TYR A 38 8.74 0.02 0.47
N LEU A 39 7.68 -0.48 1.08
CA LEU A 39 7.63 -1.86 1.56
C LEU A 39 6.59 -2.63 0.74
N LEU A 40 7.05 -3.56 -0.08
CA LEU A 40 6.26 -4.26 -1.08
C LEU A 40 6.20 -5.76 -0.81
N GLY A 41 5.05 -6.35 -1.00
CA GLY A 41 4.93 -7.80 -1.13
C GLY A 41 5.42 -8.26 -2.51
N ARG A 42 5.97 -9.48 -2.59
CA ARG A 42 6.53 -10.04 -3.82
C ARG A 42 5.61 -9.88 -5.04
N LYS A 43 4.32 -10.22 -4.93
CA LYS A 43 3.40 -10.10 -6.08
C LYS A 43 3.21 -8.66 -6.56
N THR A 44 3.13 -7.69 -5.67
CA THR A 44 3.04 -6.28 -6.04
C THR A 44 4.33 -5.82 -6.71
N PHE A 45 5.48 -6.24 -6.18
CA PHE A 45 6.77 -5.94 -6.77
C PHE A 45 6.89 -6.51 -8.20
N GLU A 46 6.51 -7.77 -8.42
CA GLU A 46 6.51 -8.43 -9.73
C GLU A 46 5.62 -7.74 -10.77
N ILE A 47 4.53 -7.08 -10.34
CA ILE A 47 3.68 -6.26 -11.21
C ILE A 47 4.33 -4.90 -11.51
N TRP A 48 5.04 -4.34 -10.54
CA TRP A 48 5.61 -3.00 -10.61
C TRP A 48 6.93 -2.93 -11.38
N GLU A 49 7.79 -3.92 -11.18
CA GLU A 49 9.13 -3.99 -11.73
C GLU A 49 9.20 -3.84 -13.26
N PRO A 50 8.34 -4.47 -14.08
CA PRO A 50 8.37 -4.27 -15.53
C PRO A 50 7.72 -2.97 -15.99
N TYR A 51 7.03 -2.24 -15.11
CA TYR A 51 6.24 -1.07 -15.48
C TYR A 51 6.87 0.24 -15.00
N TRP A 52 7.09 0.39 -13.70
CA TRP A 52 7.47 1.67 -13.11
C TRP A 52 8.86 2.19 -13.51
N PRO A 53 9.88 1.38 -13.77
CA PRO A 53 11.15 1.88 -14.29
C PRO A 53 11.00 2.72 -15.56
N LEU A 54 10.01 2.40 -16.39
CA LEU A 54 9.74 3.05 -17.67
C LEU A 54 8.69 4.19 -17.56
N HIS A 55 8.10 4.41 -16.40
CA HIS A 55 7.02 5.39 -16.16
C HIS A 55 7.34 6.33 -15.00
N ALA A 56 8.63 6.64 -14.81
CA ALA A 56 9.10 7.51 -13.74
C ALA A 56 8.59 8.96 -13.86
N ASP A 57 8.18 9.39 -15.05
CA ASP A 57 7.59 10.71 -15.28
C ASP A 57 6.32 10.92 -14.44
N PHE A 58 5.52 9.87 -14.31
CA PHE A 58 4.32 9.90 -13.47
C PHE A 58 4.65 9.81 -11.96
N TRP A 59 5.69 9.04 -11.61
CA TRP A 59 6.11 8.82 -10.22
C TRP A 59 7.62 8.98 -10.06
N PRO A 60 8.14 10.21 -10.05
CA PRO A 60 9.61 10.47 -10.09
C PRO A 60 10.39 9.83 -8.94
N GLY A 61 9.77 9.68 -7.77
CA GLY A 61 10.41 9.10 -6.58
C GLY A 61 10.58 7.58 -6.62
N ILE A 62 9.89 6.86 -7.52
CA ILE A 62 9.81 5.39 -7.43
C ILE A 62 11.13 4.69 -7.75
N ASN A 63 11.94 5.22 -8.66
CA ASN A 63 13.23 4.64 -9.00
C ASN A 63 14.30 4.97 -7.97
N ASN A 64 14.23 6.13 -7.31
CA ASN A 64 15.21 6.61 -6.35
C ASN A 64 14.95 6.07 -4.94
N GLY A 65 13.69 5.87 -4.57
CA GLY A 65 13.32 5.32 -3.26
C GLY A 65 13.73 3.85 -3.10
N THR A 66 14.16 3.47 -1.90
CA THR A 66 14.47 2.06 -1.59
C THR A 66 13.19 1.23 -1.58
N LYS A 67 13.19 0.12 -2.32
CA LYS A 67 12.11 -0.87 -2.35
C LYS A 67 12.50 -2.08 -1.51
N TYR A 68 11.99 -2.16 -0.29
CA TYR A 68 12.10 -3.35 0.55
C TYR A 68 11.04 -4.36 0.12
N VAL A 69 11.47 -5.47 -0.44
CA VAL A 69 10.57 -6.50 -0.98
C VAL A 69 10.48 -7.68 -0.03
N PHE A 70 9.31 -7.87 0.57
CA PHE A 70 9.08 -9.02 1.44
C PHE A 70 8.89 -10.29 0.60
N SER A 71 9.93 -11.12 0.54
CA SER A 71 9.94 -12.37 -0.23
C SER A 71 10.78 -13.45 0.45
N LYS A 72 10.27 -14.68 0.48
CA LYS A 72 11.01 -15.86 0.93
C LYS A 72 11.73 -16.58 -0.20
N THR A 73 11.34 -16.33 -1.44
CA THR A 73 11.80 -17.08 -2.62
C THR A 73 12.68 -16.23 -3.54
N ARG A 74 12.25 -15.01 -3.83
CA ARG A 74 13.02 -14.08 -4.67
C ARG A 74 14.09 -13.37 -3.86
N LYS A 75 15.29 -13.18 -4.44
CA LYS A 75 16.46 -12.65 -3.73
C LYS A 75 17.17 -11.52 -4.48
N GLU A 76 16.85 -11.32 -5.76
CA GLU A 76 17.54 -10.36 -6.63
C GLU A 76 16.60 -9.70 -7.63
N SER A 77 16.99 -8.55 -8.13
CA SER A 77 16.30 -7.75 -9.13
C SER A 77 17.25 -6.72 -9.72
N ASP A 78 17.10 -6.44 -11.00
CA ASP A 78 17.81 -5.37 -11.71
C ASP A 78 17.20 -3.98 -11.48
N TRP A 79 16.04 -3.90 -10.83
CA TRP A 79 15.46 -2.60 -10.50
C TRP A 79 16.23 -1.95 -9.34
N ASN A 80 16.85 -0.81 -9.64
CA ASN A 80 17.72 -0.08 -8.70
C ASN A 80 17.08 0.10 -7.33
N ASN A 81 17.91 0.13 -6.28
CA ASN A 81 17.50 0.35 -4.89
C ASN A 81 16.46 -0.69 -4.39
N THR A 82 16.60 -1.95 -4.83
CA THR A 82 15.79 -3.07 -4.36
C THR A 82 16.52 -3.87 -3.30
N VAL A 83 15.88 -4.08 -2.16
CA VAL A 83 16.40 -4.87 -1.02
C VAL A 83 15.37 -5.93 -0.64
N PHE A 84 15.77 -7.20 -0.66
CA PHE A 84 14.90 -8.30 -0.26
C PHE A 84 14.98 -8.57 1.24
N ILE A 85 13.84 -8.65 1.89
CA ILE A 85 13.68 -8.97 3.31
C ILE A 85 12.78 -10.19 3.49
N LYS A 86 12.93 -10.95 4.57
CA LYS A 86 12.31 -12.27 4.71
C LYS A 86 11.42 -12.43 5.94
N SER A 87 11.57 -11.56 6.92
CA SER A 87 10.92 -11.74 8.22
C SER A 87 10.28 -10.45 8.75
N PRO A 88 9.27 -10.56 9.63
CA PRO A 88 8.76 -9.41 10.37
C PRO A 88 9.81 -8.72 11.23
N ALA A 89 10.86 -9.43 11.66
CA ALA A 89 11.97 -8.85 12.40
C ALA A 89 12.77 -7.85 11.56
N ASP A 90 12.95 -8.13 10.27
CA ASP A 90 13.60 -7.20 9.34
C ASP A 90 12.79 -5.90 9.24
N ILE A 91 11.46 -6.01 9.13
CA ILE A 91 10.56 -4.84 9.09
C ILE A 91 10.66 -4.03 10.40
N ARG A 92 10.68 -4.71 11.56
CA ARG A 92 10.87 -4.02 12.86
C ARG A 92 12.21 -3.30 12.93
N LYS A 93 13.27 -3.87 12.37
CA LYS A 93 14.60 -3.23 12.29
C LYS A 93 14.53 -1.96 11.42
N LEU A 94 13.91 -2.04 10.25
CA LEU A 94 13.70 -0.87 9.38
C LEU A 94 12.91 0.23 10.09
N LYS A 95 11.80 -0.12 10.76
CA LYS A 95 10.99 0.86 11.51
C LYS A 95 11.73 1.55 12.66
N ARG A 96 12.81 0.96 13.18
CA ARG A 96 13.66 1.55 14.23
C ARG A 96 14.84 2.34 13.67
N SER A 97 15.15 2.20 12.40
CA SER A 97 16.25 2.93 11.77
C SER A 97 15.86 4.40 11.56
N LYS A 98 16.88 5.25 11.45
CA LYS A 98 16.67 6.64 10.99
C LYS A 98 16.49 6.61 9.47
N GLY A 99 15.27 6.78 9.00
CA GLY A 99 14.92 6.75 7.59
C GLY A 99 13.59 7.46 7.33
N SER A 100 13.18 7.47 6.09
CA SER A 100 11.86 7.95 5.68
C SER A 100 10.76 6.98 6.10
N ASP A 101 9.52 7.44 6.04
CA ASP A 101 8.37 6.56 6.24
C ASP A 101 8.35 5.42 5.21
N LEU A 102 7.97 4.22 5.66
CA LEU A 102 7.79 3.06 4.80
C LEU A 102 6.37 3.04 4.23
N HIS A 103 6.24 3.31 2.95
CA HIS A 103 4.95 3.30 2.27
C HIS A 103 4.62 1.91 1.75
N VAL A 104 3.48 1.38 2.15
CA VAL A 104 2.94 0.11 1.67
C VAL A 104 1.80 0.38 0.68
N TRP A 105 2.03 0.04 -0.58
CA TRP A 105 1.02 0.17 -1.62
C TRP A 105 0.47 -1.20 -2.01
N GLY A 106 -0.82 -1.40 -1.93
CA GLY A 106 -1.44 -2.68 -2.23
C GLY A 106 -0.95 -3.81 -1.30
N SER A 107 -0.45 -4.91 -1.89
CA SER A 107 0.20 -6.00 -1.15
C SER A 107 -0.65 -6.66 -0.05
N GLY A 108 -1.88 -7.06 -0.37
CA GLY A 108 -2.86 -7.56 0.61
C GLY A 108 -2.31 -8.58 1.62
N LYS A 109 -1.53 -9.59 1.17
CA LYS A 109 -0.91 -10.55 2.10
C LYS A 109 0.13 -9.92 3.03
N LEU A 110 0.89 -8.93 2.55
CA LEU A 110 1.83 -8.19 3.39
C LEU A 110 1.08 -7.35 4.42
N VAL A 111 0.00 -6.67 4.04
CA VAL A 111 -0.82 -5.89 4.98
C VAL A 111 -1.36 -6.79 6.10
N GLN A 112 -1.84 -8.01 5.78
CA GLN A 112 -2.25 -8.97 6.80
C GLN A 112 -1.10 -9.36 7.75
N LEU A 113 0.10 -9.56 7.21
CA LEU A 113 1.29 -9.83 8.03
C LEU A 113 1.60 -8.64 8.97
N LEU A 114 1.54 -7.42 8.45
CA LEU A 114 1.79 -6.21 9.23
C LEU A 114 0.76 -6.04 10.36
N LEU A 115 -0.52 -6.26 10.06
CA LEU A 115 -1.60 -6.22 11.05
C LEU A 115 -1.42 -7.28 12.15
N LYS A 116 -1.08 -8.52 11.78
CA LYS A 116 -0.81 -9.62 12.74
C LYS A 116 0.41 -9.36 13.62
N ASN A 117 1.31 -8.49 13.22
CA ASN A 117 2.53 -8.17 13.95
C ASN A 117 2.53 -6.78 14.57
N ASP A 118 1.40 -6.08 14.54
CA ASP A 118 1.25 -4.72 15.07
C ASP A 118 2.28 -3.72 14.47
N LEU A 119 2.40 -3.72 13.15
CA LEU A 119 3.41 -2.94 12.44
C LEU A 119 2.82 -1.81 11.58
N VAL A 120 1.51 -1.58 11.66
CA VAL A 120 0.83 -0.50 10.93
C VAL A 120 0.67 0.70 11.84
N ASP A 121 1.23 1.85 11.48
CA ASP A 121 1.13 3.10 12.23
C ASP A 121 0.02 4.01 11.68
N GLU A 122 -0.18 4.00 10.36
CA GLU A 122 -1.16 4.84 9.70
C GLU A 122 -1.82 4.11 8.53
N PHE A 123 -3.12 4.30 8.38
CA PHE A 123 -3.86 3.94 7.19
C PHE A 123 -4.24 5.19 6.39
N ARG A 124 -4.02 5.14 5.08
CA ARG A 124 -4.52 6.10 4.09
C ARG A 124 -5.51 5.38 3.19
N LEU A 125 -6.77 5.39 3.59
CA LEU A 125 -7.82 4.63 2.93
C LEU A 125 -8.53 5.47 1.88
N LYS A 126 -8.81 4.86 0.73
CA LYS A 126 -9.66 5.42 -0.33
C LYS A 126 -10.87 4.52 -0.47
N ILE A 127 -12.00 4.97 0.06
CA ILE A 127 -13.26 4.23 0.11
C ILE A 127 -14.11 4.71 -1.07
N HIS A 128 -14.26 3.84 -2.07
CA HIS A 128 -14.99 4.14 -3.28
C HIS A 128 -16.47 3.76 -3.13
N PRO A 129 -17.41 4.53 -3.69
CA PRO A 129 -18.84 4.31 -3.55
C PRO A 129 -19.34 3.19 -4.48
N LEU A 130 -18.80 1.96 -4.30
CA LEU A 130 -19.20 0.81 -5.11
C LEU A 130 -19.05 -0.51 -4.33
N ILE A 131 -19.76 -1.52 -4.80
CA ILE A 131 -19.70 -2.89 -4.28
C ILE A 131 -19.17 -3.80 -5.37
N LEU A 132 -18.04 -4.44 -5.13
CA LEU A 132 -17.38 -5.33 -6.09
C LEU A 132 -17.81 -6.80 -5.94
N GLY A 133 -18.43 -7.16 -4.84
CA GLY A 133 -18.89 -8.52 -4.54
C GLY A 133 -17.77 -9.53 -4.30
N LYS A 134 -16.66 -9.42 -5.03
CA LYS A 134 -15.45 -10.25 -4.93
C LYS A 134 -14.21 -9.37 -4.77
N GLY A 135 -13.15 -9.94 -4.24
CA GLY A 135 -11.86 -9.24 -4.08
C GLY A 135 -11.19 -9.57 -2.76
N LYS A 136 -10.02 -9.00 -2.54
CA LYS A 136 -9.25 -9.14 -1.30
C LYS A 136 -9.80 -8.20 -0.23
N LYS A 137 -9.94 -8.72 0.98
CA LYS A 137 -10.34 -7.93 2.14
C LYS A 137 -9.12 -7.21 2.73
N LEU A 138 -9.29 -5.95 3.14
CA LEU A 138 -8.25 -5.21 3.86
C LEU A 138 -8.06 -5.78 5.26
N PHE A 139 -9.14 -6.11 5.95
CA PHE A 139 -9.12 -6.73 7.25
C PHE A 139 -9.63 -8.17 7.15
N GLU A 140 -8.74 -9.11 7.42
CA GLU A 140 -9.04 -10.53 7.50
C GLU A 140 -9.02 -11.00 8.97
N ASN A 141 -9.41 -12.25 9.21
CA ASN A 141 -9.35 -12.82 10.55
C ASN A 141 -7.91 -12.91 11.07
N GLY A 142 -7.73 -12.63 12.38
CA GLY A 142 -6.44 -12.72 13.07
C GLY A 142 -5.59 -11.45 13.04
N ALA A 143 -6.15 -10.30 12.67
CA ALA A 143 -5.54 -9.00 12.99
C ALA A 143 -5.56 -8.76 14.50
N ILE A 144 -4.53 -8.10 15.02
CA ILE A 144 -4.52 -7.68 16.44
C ILE A 144 -5.47 -6.50 16.59
N PRO A 145 -6.43 -6.55 17.52
CA PRO A 145 -7.32 -5.42 17.78
C PRO A 145 -6.54 -4.15 18.13
N ALA A 146 -6.90 -3.04 17.49
CA ALA A 146 -6.22 -1.77 17.64
C ALA A 146 -7.20 -0.61 17.45
N SER A 147 -6.94 0.50 18.12
CA SER A 147 -7.66 1.76 17.91
C SER A 147 -6.85 2.70 17.03
N PHE A 148 -7.57 3.46 16.23
CA PHE A 148 -7.02 4.49 15.34
C PHE A 148 -7.81 5.77 15.50
N THR A 149 -7.13 6.91 15.38
CA THR A 149 -7.74 8.24 15.37
C THR A 149 -7.77 8.76 13.93
N LEU A 150 -8.91 9.24 13.49
CA LEU A 150 -9.04 9.96 12.23
C LEU A 150 -8.27 11.28 12.32
N THR A 151 -7.26 11.46 11.46
CA THR A 151 -6.43 12.67 11.44
C THR A 151 -6.77 13.59 10.27
N LYS A 152 -7.28 13.02 9.18
CA LYS A 152 -7.69 13.76 7.99
C LYS A 152 -8.78 13.00 7.25
N SER A 153 -9.78 13.72 6.74
CA SER A 153 -10.73 13.17 5.77
C SER A 153 -11.04 14.19 4.68
N THR A 154 -11.27 13.70 3.48
CA THR A 154 -11.64 14.50 2.31
C THR A 154 -12.58 13.66 1.46
N VAL A 155 -13.62 14.27 0.92
CA VAL A 155 -14.51 13.62 -0.04
C VAL A 155 -14.26 14.22 -1.41
N SER A 156 -14.02 13.38 -2.41
CA SER A 156 -13.87 13.79 -3.80
C SER A 156 -15.22 14.08 -4.44
N THR A 157 -15.24 14.78 -5.56
CA THR A 157 -16.50 15.09 -6.29
C THR A 157 -17.15 13.83 -6.85
N THR A 158 -16.39 12.76 -7.04
CA THR A 158 -16.87 11.43 -7.46
C THR A 158 -17.32 10.56 -6.28
N GLY A 159 -17.38 11.10 -5.06
CA GLY A 159 -17.88 10.41 -3.88
C GLY A 159 -16.87 9.50 -3.19
N VAL A 160 -15.58 9.53 -3.56
CA VAL A 160 -14.55 8.76 -2.85
C VAL A 160 -14.25 9.44 -1.51
N ILE A 161 -14.35 8.68 -0.41
CA ILE A 161 -13.92 9.13 0.91
C ILE A 161 -12.44 8.77 1.07
N ILE A 162 -11.59 9.78 1.27
CA ILE A 162 -10.18 9.62 1.54
C ILE A 162 -9.96 9.92 3.02
N ALA A 163 -9.54 8.91 3.79
CA ALA A 163 -9.44 9.01 5.23
C ALA A 163 -8.08 8.52 5.74
N TYR A 164 -7.45 9.32 6.57
CA TYR A 164 -6.17 9.02 7.20
C TYR A 164 -6.41 8.72 8.68
N TYR A 165 -6.00 7.52 9.09
CA TYR A 165 -6.14 7.04 10.45
C TYR A 165 -4.78 6.72 11.04
N LYS A 166 -4.42 7.41 12.11
CA LYS A 166 -3.18 7.16 12.85
C LYS A 166 -3.45 6.24 14.04
N ARG A 167 -2.54 5.31 14.29
CA ARG A 167 -2.64 4.40 15.42
C ARG A 167 -2.71 5.16 16.74
N ALA A 168 -3.74 4.87 17.54
CA ALA A 168 -3.96 5.47 18.85
C ALA A 168 -3.55 4.53 20.02
N GLY A 169 -3.34 3.24 19.74
CA GLY A 169 -2.93 2.26 20.73
C GLY A 169 -3.72 0.96 20.68
N LYS A 170 -3.73 0.24 21.78
CA LYS A 170 -4.57 -0.96 21.94
C LYS A 170 -6.03 -0.55 22.11
N MET A 171 -6.93 -1.38 21.60
CA MET A 171 -8.35 -1.20 21.87
C MET A 171 -8.57 -1.28 23.37
N LYS A 172 -9.26 -0.29 23.91
CA LYS A 172 -9.75 -0.35 25.29
C LYS A 172 -11.11 -1.04 25.28
N PRO A 173 -11.42 -1.94 26.21
CA PRO A 173 -12.73 -2.56 26.33
C PRO A 173 -13.80 -1.53 26.65
#